data_9a791bc41370cf989847b877cba4f6c8
#
_entry.id   9a791bc41370cf989847b877cba4f6c8
#
_cell.length_a   1.000
_cell.length_b   1.000
_cell.length_c   1.000
_cell.angle_alpha   90.00
_cell.angle_beta   90.00
_cell.angle_gamma   90.00
#
_symmetry.space_group_name_H-M   'P 1'
#
loop_
_entity.id
_entity.type
_entity.pdbx_description
1 polymer ?
#
loop_
_entity_poly.entity_id
_entity_poly.type
_entity_poly.pdbx_seq_one_letter_code
_entity_poly.pdbx_strand_id
1 'polypeptide(L)'
;MSRETSAGTGKPYGLERVCRVLEFPRSTIYAQRQAARVVPLHPARRGPKPKVSDADLLAAIRADLAASPFTGEGHRKVWARLRILCDIRVGRSRVLRLMREHQLLSPHRRPQGAPVRHDGTITTERPNAMWGTDGIRIETVDEGWVWVFSAVDHFDACCVGIHAVKIGNRFAALQPIAQGLQSEFGATGADAGRGLVLRMDNGTQYTADDFLNQVKFWGIAPSFAFVAEPQTNGVAERFNRTLKEQTIHGRVFKNVEELRAAVTAFKERYNHHWRLEKLGFMSPLEARQAYAMRKAA
;
A
#
# COMPACT_ATOMS: atom_id res chain seq x y z
N MET A 1 -52.28 -7.65 -21.32
CA MET A 1 -53.52 -6.80 -21.31
C MET A 1 -54.01 -6.39 -22.68
N SER A 2 -53.29 -5.62 -23.55
CA SER A 2 -53.84 -5.15 -24.84
C SER A 2 -54.16 -6.26 -25.87
N ARG A 3 -53.63 -7.47 -25.69
CA ARG A 3 -53.89 -8.67 -26.51
C ARG A 3 -54.85 -9.64 -25.87
N GLU A 4 -55.27 -9.40 -24.62
CA GLU A 4 -56.28 -10.20 -23.93
C GLU A 4 -57.66 -9.90 -24.48
N THR A 5 -58.53 -10.90 -24.52
CA THR A 5 -59.88 -10.80 -25.06
C THR A 5 -60.88 -10.56 -23.95
N SER A 6 -61.89 -9.74 -24.25
CA SER A 6 -63.04 -9.50 -23.36
C SER A 6 -63.89 -10.76 -23.22
N ALA A 7 -64.18 -11.19 -22.02
CA ALA A 7 -65.02 -12.34 -21.73
C ALA A 7 -66.45 -12.19 -22.29
N GLY A 8 -66.94 -10.95 -22.39
CA GLY A 8 -68.30 -10.68 -22.88
C GLY A 8 -68.41 -10.50 -24.40
N THR A 9 -67.34 -10.11 -25.11
CA THR A 9 -67.41 -9.80 -26.53
C THR A 9 -66.43 -10.62 -27.41
N GLY A 10 -65.54 -11.40 -26.81
CA GLY A 10 -64.52 -12.19 -27.48
C GLY A 10 -63.47 -11.36 -28.26
N LYS A 11 -63.53 -10.04 -28.21
CA LYS A 11 -62.63 -9.14 -28.92
C LYS A 11 -61.45 -8.68 -28.07
N PRO A 12 -60.24 -8.51 -28.60
CA PRO A 12 -59.10 -7.99 -27.85
C PRO A 12 -59.38 -6.56 -27.37
N TYR A 13 -58.94 -6.24 -26.14
CA TYR A 13 -59.12 -4.89 -25.56
C TYR A 13 -58.48 -3.76 -26.37
N GLY A 14 -57.45 -4.05 -27.12
CA GLY A 14 -56.75 -3.08 -27.89
C GLY A 14 -55.91 -2.10 -27.06
N LEU A 15 -54.83 -1.56 -27.67
CA LEU A 15 -53.88 -0.69 -26.96
C LEU A 15 -54.52 0.63 -26.52
N GLU A 16 -55.39 1.20 -27.34
CA GLU A 16 -56.06 2.47 -27.05
C GLU A 16 -56.95 2.41 -25.81
N ARG A 17 -57.78 1.39 -25.71
CA ARG A 17 -58.68 1.19 -24.57
C ARG A 17 -57.90 0.94 -23.28
N VAL A 18 -56.85 0.11 -23.33
CA VAL A 18 -55.97 -0.17 -22.20
C VAL A 18 -55.27 1.09 -21.72
N CYS A 19 -54.73 1.89 -22.65
CA CYS A 19 -54.05 3.13 -22.30
C CYS A 19 -55.00 4.18 -21.68
N ARG A 20 -56.24 4.25 -22.17
CA ARG A 20 -57.25 5.17 -21.64
C ARG A 20 -57.66 4.77 -20.22
N VAL A 21 -57.89 3.51 -19.96
CA VAL A 21 -58.31 3.00 -18.63
C VAL A 21 -57.20 3.12 -17.60
N LEU A 22 -55.94 2.96 -18.03
CA LEU A 22 -54.77 3.05 -17.16
C LEU A 22 -54.19 4.47 -17.10
N GLU A 23 -54.85 5.45 -17.75
CA GLU A 23 -54.36 6.85 -17.84
C GLU A 23 -52.90 6.98 -18.32
N PHE A 24 -52.50 6.07 -19.23
CA PHE A 24 -51.12 5.99 -19.73
C PHE A 24 -51.03 6.48 -21.16
N PRO A 25 -50.11 7.43 -21.51
CA PRO A 25 -49.97 7.97 -22.86
C PRO A 25 -49.60 6.89 -23.88
N ARG A 26 -50.36 6.75 -24.97
CA ARG A 26 -50.11 5.81 -26.07
C ARG A 26 -48.74 6.06 -26.70
N SER A 27 -48.34 7.33 -26.83
CA SER A 27 -47.04 7.72 -27.37
C SER A 27 -45.84 7.07 -26.63
N THR A 28 -45.94 6.96 -25.33
CA THR A 28 -44.89 6.30 -24.51
C THR A 28 -44.73 4.82 -24.86
N ILE A 29 -45.84 4.09 -25.08
CA ILE A 29 -45.79 2.68 -25.45
C ILE A 29 -45.19 2.51 -26.84
N TYR A 30 -45.58 3.38 -27.78
CA TYR A 30 -45.00 3.33 -29.13
C TYR A 30 -43.52 3.70 -29.11
N ALA A 31 -43.12 4.70 -28.36
CA ALA A 31 -41.71 5.08 -28.20
C ALA A 31 -40.90 3.92 -27.59
N GLN A 32 -41.39 3.24 -26.55
CA GLN A 32 -40.75 2.05 -25.96
C GLN A 32 -40.62 0.89 -26.96
N ARG A 33 -41.71 0.60 -27.74
CA ARG A 33 -41.68 -0.45 -28.75
C ARG A 33 -40.67 -0.11 -29.88
N GLN A 34 -40.56 1.13 -30.27
CA GLN A 34 -39.60 1.60 -31.27
C GLN A 34 -38.18 1.53 -30.72
N ALA A 35 -37.94 1.97 -29.48
CA ALA A 35 -36.65 1.86 -28.82
C ALA A 35 -36.17 0.39 -28.67
N ALA A 36 -37.10 -0.55 -28.43
CA ALA A 36 -36.78 -1.97 -28.35
C ALA A 36 -36.44 -2.62 -29.72
N ARG A 37 -36.81 -1.95 -30.83
CA ARG A 37 -36.46 -2.40 -32.20
C ARG A 37 -35.15 -1.81 -32.72
N VAL A 38 -34.70 -0.72 -32.13
CA VAL A 38 -33.41 -0.11 -32.49
C VAL A 38 -32.31 -0.91 -31.81
N VAL A 39 -31.56 -1.64 -32.59
CA VAL A 39 -30.26 -2.19 -32.10
C VAL A 39 -29.42 -1.00 -31.68
N PRO A 40 -29.03 -0.86 -30.39
CA PRO A 40 -28.23 0.27 -29.97
C PRO A 40 -26.92 0.22 -30.75
N LEU A 41 -26.74 1.17 -31.68
CA LEU A 41 -25.44 1.47 -32.22
C LEU A 41 -24.58 1.82 -31.02
N HIS A 42 -23.64 0.95 -30.64
CA HIS A 42 -22.66 1.29 -29.62
C HIS A 42 -21.99 2.58 -30.07
N PRO A 43 -22.21 3.72 -29.41
CA PRO A 43 -21.59 4.95 -29.84
C PRO A 43 -20.08 4.72 -29.87
N ALA A 44 -19.45 4.99 -30.99
CA ALA A 44 -18.00 4.93 -31.10
C ALA A 44 -17.41 5.77 -29.96
N ARG A 45 -16.47 5.19 -29.21
CA ARG A 45 -15.80 5.88 -28.12
C ARG A 45 -15.23 7.20 -28.67
N ARG A 46 -15.70 8.33 -28.09
CA ARG A 46 -15.21 9.65 -28.47
C ARG A 46 -13.75 9.79 -28.03
N GLY A 47 -12.93 10.41 -28.86
CA GLY A 47 -11.52 10.70 -28.59
C GLY A 47 -10.54 9.92 -29.48
N PRO A 48 -9.25 10.26 -29.44
CA PRO A 48 -8.23 9.58 -30.22
C PRO A 48 -8.10 8.12 -29.81
N LYS A 49 -7.78 7.25 -30.75
CA LYS A 49 -7.50 5.85 -30.47
C LYS A 49 -6.32 5.74 -29.49
N PRO A 50 -6.40 4.90 -28.44
CA PRO A 50 -5.31 4.72 -27.51
C PRO A 50 -4.07 4.18 -28.24
N LYS A 51 -2.88 4.72 -27.92
CA LYS A 51 -1.61 4.28 -28.51
C LYS A 51 -1.28 2.81 -28.20
N VAL A 52 -1.75 2.30 -27.05
CA VAL A 52 -1.57 0.92 -26.60
C VAL A 52 -2.93 0.27 -26.49
N SER A 53 -3.13 -0.90 -27.08
CA SER A 53 -4.39 -1.66 -26.99
C SER A 53 -4.65 -2.16 -25.56
N ASP A 54 -5.89 -2.55 -25.22
CA ASP A 54 -6.19 -3.15 -23.92
C ASP A 54 -5.52 -4.54 -23.77
N ALA A 55 -5.36 -5.27 -24.87
CA ALA A 55 -4.67 -6.56 -24.87
C ALA A 55 -3.17 -6.42 -24.56
N ASP A 56 -2.49 -5.49 -25.25
CA ASP A 56 -1.06 -5.21 -25.01
C ASP A 56 -0.82 -4.66 -23.61
N LEU A 57 -1.70 -3.77 -23.15
CA LEU A 57 -1.61 -3.22 -21.78
C LEU A 57 -1.82 -4.32 -20.73
N LEU A 58 -2.75 -5.24 -20.95
CA LEU A 58 -2.97 -6.38 -20.06
C LEU A 58 -1.75 -7.31 -20.04
N ALA A 59 -1.15 -7.58 -21.18
CA ALA A 59 0.08 -8.36 -21.27
C ALA A 59 1.22 -7.70 -20.48
N ALA A 60 1.38 -6.37 -20.65
CA ALA A 60 2.37 -5.60 -19.90
C ALA A 60 2.10 -5.60 -18.38
N ILE A 61 0.84 -5.48 -17.94
CA ILE A 61 0.45 -5.59 -16.52
C ILE A 61 0.81 -6.96 -15.96
N ARG A 62 0.53 -8.03 -16.68
CA ARG A 62 0.87 -9.41 -16.25
C ARG A 62 2.38 -9.63 -16.16
N ALA A 63 3.12 -9.16 -17.15
CA ALA A 63 4.58 -9.22 -17.15
C ALA A 63 5.18 -8.44 -15.96
N ASP A 64 4.69 -7.23 -15.68
CA ASP A 64 5.11 -6.41 -14.55
C ASP A 64 4.84 -7.10 -13.20
N LEU A 65 3.66 -7.69 -13.02
CA LEU A 65 3.31 -8.43 -11.81
C LEU A 65 4.17 -9.69 -11.63
N ALA A 66 4.48 -10.40 -12.71
CA ALA A 66 5.33 -11.59 -12.68
C ALA A 66 6.81 -11.26 -12.38
N ALA A 67 7.28 -10.11 -12.84
CA ALA A 67 8.64 -9.63 -12.60
C ALA A 67 8.80 -8.97 -11.22
N SER A 68 7.71 -8.58 -10.56
CA SER A 68 7.76 -7.94 -9.25
C SER A 68 8.23 -8.90 -8.16
N PRO A 69 9.19 -8.49 -7.30
CA PRO A 69 9.59 -9.29 -6.14
C PRO A 69 8.53 -9.30 -5.02
N PHE A 70 7.37 -8.67 -5.22
CA PHE A 70 6.29 -8.55 -4.26
C PHE A 70 4.98 -9.13 -4.81
N THR A 71 4.16 -9.65 -3.91
CA THR A 71 2.84 -10.20 -4.24
C THR A 71 1.72 -9.25 -3.88
N GLY A 72 0.61 -9.31 -4.61
CA GLY A 72 -0.59 -8.56 -4.29
C GLY A 72 -0.43 -7.04 -4.33
N GLU A 73 0.39 -6.51 -5.21
CA GLU A 73 0.56 -5.07 -5.39
C GLU A 73 -0.64 -4.42 -6.08
N GLY A 74 -1.03 -3.25 -5.57
CA GLY A 74 -2.17 -2.50 -6.10
C GLY A 74 -1.87 -1.79 -7.42
N HIS A 75 -2.94 -1.47 -8.18
CA HIS A 75 -2.88 -0.83 -9.50
C HIS A 75 -2.05 0.46 -9.57
N ARG A 76 -1.89 1.19 -8.45
CA ARG A 76 -1.09 2.43 -8.43
C ARG A 76 0.39 2.15 -8.67
N LYS A 77 0.92 1.10 -8.07
CA LYS A 77 2.32 0.70 -8.23
C LYS A 77 2.56 0.11 -9.62
N VAL A 78 1.68 -0.77 -10.09
CA VAL A 78 1.73 -1.32 -11.45
C VAL A 78 1.72 -0.17 -12.47
N TRP A 79 0.78 0.77 -12.36
CA TRP A 79 0.72 1.94 -13.23
C TRP A 79 2.04 2.75 -13.20
N ALA A 80 2.62 2.95 -12.02
CA ALA A 80 3.86 3.70 -11.88
C ALA A 80 5.04 2.99 -12.53
N ARG A 81 5.20 1.66 -12.33
CA ARG A 81 6.26 0.87 -12.96
C ARG A 81 6.12 0.81 -14.48
N LEU A 82 4.92 0.62 -15.00
CA LEU A 82 4.66 0.66 -16.44
C LEU A 82 5.11 2.01 -17.04
N ARG A 83 4.88 3.11 -16.34
CA ARG A 83 5.28 4.44 -16.77
C ARG A 83 6.79 4.68 -16.66
N ILE A 84 7.40 4.28 -15.52
CA ILE A 84 8.80 4.60 -15.20
C ILE A 84 9.76 3.62 -15.87
N LEU A 85 9.44 2.33 -15.86
CA LEU A 85 10.34 1.27 -16.33
C LEU A 85 10.10 0.86 -17.79
N CYS A 86 8.85 1.00 -18.27
CA CYS A 86 8.45 0.55 -19.61
C CYS A 86 8.03 1.69 -20.54
N ASP A 87 8.06 2.94 -20.09
CA ASP A 87 7.54 4.16 -20.80
C ASP A 87 6.09 4.00 -21.34
N ILE A 88 5.29 3.14 -20.72
CA ILE A 88 3.89 2.95 -21.08
C ILE A 88 3.04 4.03 -20.39
N ARG A 89 2.70 5.08 -21.13
CA ARG A 89 1.94 6.24 -20.63
C ARG A 89 0.45 6.06 -20.84
N VAL A 90 -0.23 5.50 -19.86
CA VAL A 90 -1.68 5.27 -19.82
C VAL A 90 -2.32 5.87 -18.58
N GLY A 91 -3.63 6.11 -18.62
CA GLY A 91 -4.38 6.59 -17.45
C GLY A 91 -4.45 5.53 -16.34
N ARG A 92 -4.28 5.96 -15.08
CA ARG A 92 -4.34 5.09 -13.89
C ARG A 92 -5.67 4.33 -13.79
N SER A 93 -6.79 4.98 -14.14
CA SER A 93 -8.12 4.36 -14.14
C SER A 93 -8.24 3.21 -15.14
N ARG A 94 -7.52 3.27 -16.27
CA ARG A 94 -7.50 2.20 -17.27
C ARG A 94 -6.76 0.98 -16.74
N VAL A 95 -5.63 1.16 -16.06
CA VAL A 95 -4.90 0.07 -15.39
C VAL A 95 -5.77 -0.55 -14.30
N LEU A 96 -6.44 0.27 -13.46
CA LEU A 96 -7.36 -0.23 -12.44
C LEU A 96 -8.50 -1.06 -13.04
N ARG A 97 -9.10 -0.60 -14.15
CA ARG A 97 -10.19 -1.31 -14.83
C ARG A 97 -9.73 -2.68 -15.30
N LEU A 98 -8.63 -2.76 -16.04
CA LEU A 98 -8.09 -4.03 -16.54
C LEU A 98 -7.71 -4.98 -15.40
N MET A 99 -7.02 -4.49 -14.38
CA MET A 99 -6.67 -5.32 -13.21
C MET A 99 -7.91 -5.86 -12.48
N ARG A 100 -9.01 -5.08 -12.42
CA ARG A 100 -10.28 -5.52 -11.83
C ARG A 100 -10.98 -6.56 -12.69
N GLU A 101 -11.12 -6.30 -13.99
CA GLU A 101 -11.75 -7.21 -14.97
C GLU A 101 -11.08 -8.60 -15.01
N HIS A 102 -9.75 -8.62 -14.81
CA HIS A 102 -8.94 -9.84 -14.85
C HIS A 102 -8.51 -10.37 -13.47
N GLN A 103 -9.15 -9.90 -12.37
CA GLN A 103 -8.91 -10.37 -11.00
C GLN A 103 -7.43 -10.27 -10.54
N LEU A 104 -6.71 -9.26 -11.02
CA LEU A 104 -5.30 -9.01 -10.70
C LEU A 104 -5.10 -8.05 -9.52
N LEU A 105 -6.18 -7.62 -8.84
CA LEU A 105 -6.09 -6.76 -7.66
C LEU A 105 -5.67 -7.56 -6.43
N SER A 106 -4.99 -6.89 -5.50
CA SER A 106 -4.56 -7.48 -4.23
C SER A 106 -5.73 -8.07 -3.44
N PRO A 107 -5.68 -9.34 -3.03
CA PRO A 107 -6.71 -9.94 -2.20
C PRO A 107 -6.71 -9.40 -0.75
N HIS A 108 -5.60 -8.80 -0.31
CA HIS A 108 -5.41 -8.35 1.07
C HIS A 108 -5.95 -6.94 1.35
N ARG A 109 -6.39 -6.21 0.33
CA ARG A 109 -6.87 -4.84 0.49
C ARG A 109 -8.38 -4.77 0.39
N ARG A 110 -9.04 -4.76 1.54
CA ARG A 110 -10.45 -4.37 1.64
C ARG A 110 -10.57 -2.84 1.52
N PRO A 111 -11.67 -2.30 0.97
CA PRO A 111 -11.96 -0.88 1.04
C PRO A 111 -11.90 -0.44 2.51
N GLN A 112 -11.08 0.56 2.81
CA GLN A 112 -11.10 1.17 4.13
C GLN A 112 -12.38 2.00 4.23
N GLY A 113 -12.97 2.07 5.44
CA GLY A 113 -14.06 2.98 5.77
C GLY A 113 -13.68 4.44 5.55
N ALA A 114 -14.53 5.37 5.95
CA ALA A 114 -14.25 6.80 5.85
C ALA A 114 -12.87 7.15 6.41
N PRO A 115 -12.11 8.02 5.73
CA PRO A 115 -10.78 8.41 6.22
C PRO A 115 -10.91 9.05 7.60
N VAL A 116 -10.16 8.54 8.55
CA VAL A 116 -10.04 9.17 9.88
C VAL A 116 -9.34 10.51 9.67
N ARG A 117 -9.90 11.59 10.18
CA ARG A 117 -9.25 12.91 10.19
C ARG A 117 -8.02 12.82 11.08
N HIS A 118 -6.88 13.20 10.56
CA HIS A 118 -5.61 13.27 11.26
C HIS A 118 -5.27 14.75 11.51
N ASP A 119 -4.93 15.09 12.73
CA ASP A 119 -4.57 16.47 13.11
C ASP A 119 -3.16 16.87 12.70
N GLY A 120 -2.45 16.03 11.99
CA GLY A 120 -1.13 16.33 11.46
C GLY A 120 -0.40 15.10 10.94
N THR A 121 0.58 15.35 10.09
CA THR A 121 1.53 14.35 9.60
C THR A 121 2.93 14.83 9.93
N ILE A 122 3.72 14.01 10.62
CA ILE A 122 5.13 14.30 10.82
C ILE A 122 5.84 14.19 9.49
N THR A 123 6.28 15.30 8.94
CA THR A 123 7.08 15.39 7.72
C THR A 123 8.50 15.80 8.09
N THR A 124 9.48 15.08 7.54
CA THR A 124 10.90 15.42 7.68
C THR A 124 11.42 15.91 6.33
N GLU A 125 12.36 16.84 6.36
CA GLU A 125 12.87 17.51 5.14
C GLU A 125 14.09 16.82 4.55
N ARG A 126 14.72 15.92 5.31
CA ARG A 126 15.94 15.21 4.91
C ARG A 126 16.01 13.80 5.48
N PRO A 127 16.76 12.89 4.83
CA PRO A 127 17.12 11.60 5.42
C PRO A 127 17.84 11.79 6.76
N ASN A 128 17.67 10.82 7.65
CA ASN A 128 18.32 10.78 8.97
C ASN A 128 17.99 11.99 9.87
N ALA A 129 16.84 12.63 9.66
CA ALA A 129 16.30 13.61 10.60
C ALA A 129 15.50 12.92 11.71
N MET A 130 14.71 11.92 11.38
CA MET A 130 13.91 11.14 12.32
C MET A 130 13.77 9.70 11.86
N TRP A 131 14.03 8.77 12.75
CA TRP A 131 13.71 7.34 12.56
C TRP A 131 12.54 6.94 13.45
N GLY A 132 11.66 6.08 12.95
CA GLY A 132 10.64 5.40 13.72
C GLY A 132 11.09 3.97 14.02
N THR A 133 10.97 3.53 15.26
CA THR A 133 11.22 2.14 15.66
C THR A 133 9.95 1.51 16.21
N ASP A 134 9.80 0.21 15.94
CA ASP A 134 8.65 -0.58 16.40
C ASP A 134 9.04 -2.06 16.48
N GLY A 135 8.35 -2.82 17.33
CA GLY A 135 8.55 -4.24 17.54
C GLY A 135 7.28 -5.04 17.28
N ILE A 136 7.39 -6.10 16.52
CA ILE A 136 6.30 -7.06 16.29
C ILE A 136 6.66 -8.45 16.77
N ARG A 137 5.63 -9.22 17.16
CA ARG A 137 5.77 -10.62 17.57
C ARG A 137 5.34 -11.52 16.44
N ILE A 138 6.12 -12.59 16.22
CA ILE A 138 5.88 -13.62 15.21
C ILE A 138 6.00 -14.99 15.90
N GLU A 139 5.11 -15.91 15.59
CA GLU A 139 5.17 -17.27 16.09
C GLU A 139 6.03 -18.14 15.20
N THR A 140 6.90 -18.95 15.81
CA THR A 140 7.73 -19.97 15.17
C THR A 140 7.43 -21.34 15.74
N VAL A 141 7.74 -22.40 14.99
CA VAL A 141 7.40 -23.78 15.38
C VAL A 141 8.20 -24.23 16.61
N ASP A 142 9.52 -24.03 16.56
CA ASP A 142 10.42 -24.61 17.58
C ASP A 142 10.59 -23.72 18.82
N GLU A 143 10.39 -22.38 18.66
CA GLU A 143 10.74 -21.41 19.70
C GLU A 143 9.55 -20.57 20.19
N GLY A 144 8.33 -20.82 19.63
CA GLY A 144 7.13 -20.08 19.96
C GLY A 144 7.22 -18.60 19.50
N TRP A 145 6.79 -17.68 20.36
CA TRP A 145 6.77 -16.25 20.05
C TRP A 145 8.17 -15.65 20.08
N VAL A 146 8.59 -15.11 18.96
CA VAL A 146 9.85 -14.36 18.77
C VAL A 146 9.55 -12.91 18.37
N TRP A 147 10.53 -12.03 18.46
CA TRP A 147 10.40 -10.61 18.19
C TRP A 147 11.15 -10.22 16.92
N VAL A 148 10.57 -9.26 16.19
CA VAL A 148 11.25 -8.56 15.12
C VAL A 148 11.15 -7.06 15.41
N PHE A 149 12.29 -6.41 15.60
CA PHE A 149 12.42 -4.96 15.76
C PHE A 149 12.90 -4.35 14.45
N SER A 150 12.37 -3.18 14.11
CA SER A 150 12.73 -2.43 12.90
C SER A 150 13.00 -0.96 13.21
N ALA A 151 13.87 -0.33 12.43
CA ALA A 151 14.09 1.10 12.42
C ALA A 151 13.93 1.63 11.00
N VAL A 152 13.10 2.65 10.82
CA VAL A 152 12.68 3.16 9.50
C VAL A 152 12.76 4.67 9.46
N ASP A 153 13.38 5.21 8.45
CA ASP A 153 13.49 6.66 8.25
C ASP A 153 12.14 7.29 7.88
N HIS A 154 11.78 8.39 8.52
CA HIS A 154 10.52 9.08 8.26
C HIS A 154 10.49 9.79 6.90
N PHE A 155 11.63 10.24 6.38
CA PHE A 155 11.72 10.96 5.12
C PHE A 155 11.41 10.05 3.92
N ASP A 156 12.22 9.02 3.74
CA ASP A 156 12.17 8.15 2.56
C ASP A 156 11.59 6.76 2.84
N ALA A 157 11.23 6.49 4.09
CA ALA A 157 10.77 5.18 4.58
C ALA A 157 11.80 4.06 4.37
N CYS A 158 13.10 4.38 4.25
CA CYS A 158 14.16 3.40 4.21
C CYS A 158 14.23 2.62 5.52
N CYS A 159 14.20 1.31 5.47
CA CYS A 159 14.48 0.47 6.63
C CYS A 159 15.99 0.47 6.88
N VAL A 160 16.44 1.24 7.86
CA VAL A 160 17.86 1.38 8.21
C VAL A 160 18.37 0.20 9.03
N GLY A 161 17.48 -0.47 9.76
CA GLY A 161 17.83 -1.67 10.52
C GLY A 161 16.65 -2.57 10.77
N ILE A 162 16.90 -3.89 10.87
CA ILE A 162 15.92 -4.91 11.23
C ILE A 162 16.61 -6.05 12.00
N HIS A 163 15.99 -6.51 13.07
CA HIS A 163 16.56 -7.55 13.92
C HIS A 163 15.49 -8.51 14.42
N ALA A 164 15.70 -9.81 14.19
CA ALA A 164 14.85 -10.87 14.73
C ALA A 164 15.55 -11.58 15.88
N VAL A 165 14.85 -11.80 17.00
CA VAL A 165 15.42 -12.34 18.23
C VAL A 165 14.37 -13.11 19.03
N LYS A 166 14.80 -14.14 19.78
CA LYS A 166 13.90 -14.93 20.61
C LYS A 166 13.32 -14.11 21.77
N ILE A 167 14.15 -13.34 22.46
CA ILE A 167 13.76 -12.55 23.64
C ILE A 167 13.76 -11.07 23.29
N GLY A 168 12.58 -10.46 23.22
CA GLY A 168 12.40 -9.04 22.90
C GLY A 168 12.58 -8.16 24.12
N ASN A 169 13.81 -7.91 24.50
CA ASN A 169 14.16 -7.00 25.58
C ASN A 169 14.67 -5.64 25.04
N ARG A 170 14.96 -4.70 25.96
CA ARG A 170 15.50 -3.38 25.65
C ARG A 170 16.79 -3.40 24.85
N PHE A 171 17.67 -4.38 25.03
CA PHE A 171 18.93 -4.51 24.29
C PHE A 171 18.70 -5.00 22.85
N ALA A 172 17.72 -5.88 22.66
CA ALA A 172 17.30 -6.33 21.34
C ALA A 172 16.67 -5.18 20.52
N ALA A 173 15.91 -4.31 21.17
CA ALA A 173 15.30 -3.12 20.53
C ALA A 173 16.35 -2.09 20.07
N LEU A 174 17.55 -2.06 20.66
CA LEU A 174 18.67 -1.22 20.23
C LEU A 174 19.34 -1.71 18.94
N GLN A 175 19.26 -3.00 18.62
CA GLN A 175 19.99 -3.60 17.50
C GLN A 175 19.66 -2.97 16.13
N PRO A 176 18.40 -2.76 15.73
CA PRO A 176 18.11 -2.12 14.45
C PRO A 176 18.61 -0.67 14.38
N ILE A 177 18.67 0.03 15.51
CA ILE A 177 19.18 1.40 15.61
C ILE A 177 20.70 1.39 15.41
N ALA A 178 21.41 0.47 16.09
CA ALA A 178 22.86 0.30 15.91
C ALA A 178 23.23 -0.08 14.47
N GLN A 179 22.46 -0.97 13.82
CA GLN A 179 22.62 -1.30 12.39
C GLN A 179 22.48 -0.03 11.53
N GLY A 180 21.45 0.76 11.80
CA GLY A 180 21.20 2.01 11.09
C GLY A 180 22.35 3.01 11.29
N LEU A 181 22.82 3.20 12.51
CA LEU A 181 23.96 4.06 12.80
C LEU A 181 25.22 3.63 12.04
N GLN A 182 25.52 2.33 12.07
CA GLN A 182 26.68 1.79 11.35
C GLN A 182 26.56 1.99 9.84
N SER A 183 25.37 1.77 9.26
CA SER A 183 25.18 1.89 7.80
C SER A 183 25.12 3.34 7.32
N GLU A 184 24.54 4.26 8.11
CA GLU A 184 24.29 5.63 7.69
C GLU A 184 25.37 6.63 8.12
N PHE A 185 26.03 6.37 9.26
CA PHE A 185 27.02 7.28 9.83
C PHE A 185 28.40 6.62 9.98
N GLY A 186 28.52 5.31 9.70
CA GLY A 186 29.79 4.59 9.76
C GLY A 186 30.29 4.28 11.17
N ALA A 187 29.53 4.60 12.21
CA ALA A 187 29.92 4.42 13.60
C ALA A 187 28.74 4.17 14.52
N THR A 188 29.01 3.56 15.70
CA THR A 188 28.06 3.34 16.79
C THR A 188 28.60 3.86 18.14
N GLY A 189 29.55 4.79 18.09
CA GLY A 189 30.15 5.41 19.27
C GLY A 189 29.32 6.56 19.83
N ALA A 190 29.90 7.26 20.81
CA ALA A 190 29.31 8.48 21.38
C ALA A 190 28.96 9.48 20.27
N ASP A 191 27.79 10.09 20.37
CA ASP A 191 27.32 11.12 19.43
C ASP A 191 27.21 10.69 17.94
N ALA A 192 27.33 9.40 17.60
CA ALA A 192 27.27 8.93 16.23
C ALA A 192 25.97 9.33 15.49
N GLY A 193 24.86 9.43 16.20
CA GLY A 193 23.56 9.85 15.70
C GLY A 193 23.18 11.29 16.04
N ARG A 194 24.16 12.19 16.25
CA ARG A 194 23.86 13.57 16.65
C ARG A 194 22.95 14.27 15.63
N GLY A 195 21.85 14.83 16.13
CA GLY A 195 20.84 15.51 15.33
C GLY A 195 19.74 14.59 14.75
N LEU A 196 19.80 13.28 15.05
CA LEU A 196 18.73 12.31 14.77
C LEU A 196 17.71 12.32 15.91
N VAL A 197 16.44 12.22 15.58
CA VAL A 197 15.34 11.97 16.52
C VAL A 197 14.88 10.53 16.36
N LEU A 198 14.69 9.79 17.46
CA LEU A 198 14.14 8.43 17.44
C LEU A 198 12.70 8.47 17.96
N ARG A 199 11.76 8.18 17.07
CA ARG A 199 10.33 8.05 17.38
C ARG A 199 10.02 6.61 17.77
N MET A 200 9.34 6.42 18.92
CA MET A 200 8.99 5.12 19.47
C MET A 200 7.63 5.16 20.17
N ASP A 201 7.04 4.02 20.40
CA ASP A 201 5.87 3.88 21.26
C ASP A 201 6.26 3.86 22.75
N ASN A 202 5.26 3.73 23.63
CA ASN A 202 5.47 3.65 25.09
C ASN A 202 5.69 2.19 25.55
N GLY A 203 6.15 1.30 24.70
CA GLY A 203 6.48 -0.08 25.06
C GLY A 203 7.57 -0.15 26.13
N THR A 204 7.49 -1.17 27.01
CA THR A 204 8.43 -1.34 28.13
C THR A 204 9.88 -1.46 27.70
N GLN A 205 10.14 -1.94 26.47
CA GLN A 205 11.49 -2.02 25.90
C GLN A 205 12.09 -0.64 25.65
N TYR A 206 11.26 0.33 25.25
CA TYR A 206 11.67 1.67 24.87
C TYR A 206 11.69 2.66 26.04
N THR A 207 10.90 2.40 27.09
CA THR A 207 10.86 3.24 28.29
C THR A 207 11.92 2.86 29.33
N ALA A 208 12.66 1.77 29.14
CA ALA A 208 13.70 1.32 30.04
C ALA A 208 14.90 2.28 30.04
N ASP A 209 15.45 2.57 31.23
CA ASP A 209 16.59 3.48 31.40
C ASP A 209 17.80 3.07 30.56
N ASP A 210 18.14 1.79 30.52
CA ASP A 210 19.27 1.31 29.70
C ASP A 210 19.09 1.63 28.21
N PHE A 211 17.86 1.50 27.69
CA PHE A 211 17.56 1.86 26.31
C PHE A 211 17.73 3.36 26.09
N LEU A 212 17.13 4.16 26.93
CA LEU A 212 17.17 5.63 26.81
C LEU A 212 18.59 6.18 27.01
N ASN A 213 19.35 5.63 27.94
CA ASN A 213 20.75 6.01 28.18
C ASN A 213 21.61 5.67 26.95
N GLN A 214 21.42 4.49 26.35
CA GLN A 214 22.16 4.12 25.13
C GLN A 214 21.79 5.02 23.95
N VAL A 215 20.50 5.33 23.74
CA VAL A 215 20.04 6.25 22.68
C VAL A 215 20.65 7.65 22.88
N LYS A 216 20.65 8.17 24.10
CA LYS A 216 21.29 9.44 24.44
C LYS A 216 22.81 9.42 24.25
N PHE A 217 23.47 8.30 24.61
CA PHE A 217 24.91 8.11 24.39
C PHE A 217 25.26 8.21 22.89
N TRP A 218 24.41 7.71 22.01
CA TRP A 218 24.55 7.87 20.56
C TRP A 218 24.23 9.29 20.06
N GLY A 219 23.87 10.23 20.93
CA GLY A 219 23.51 11.60 20.55
C GLY A 219 22.12 11.71 19.89
N ILE A 220 21.29 10.67 20.01
CA ILE A 220 19.94 10.63 19.45
C ILE A 220 18.94 11.21 20.44
N ALA A 221 18.06 12.09 19.97
CA ALA A 221 16.98 12.64 20.79
C ALA A 221 15.78 11.65 20.84
N PRO A 222 15.40 11.12 22.02
CA PRO A 222 14.23 10.25 22.12
C PRO A 222 12.93 11.07 21.98
N SER A 223 11.94 10.51 21.28
CA SER A 223 10.62 11.08 21.07
C SER A 223 9.56 9.99 21.18
N PHE A 224 8.62 10.15 22.11
CA PHE A 224 7.54 9.17 22.30
C PHE A 224 6.30 9.54 21.48
N ALA A 225 5.60 8.54 20.96
CA ALA A 225 4.27 8.72 20.40
C ALA A 225 3.28 9.14 21.50
N PHE A 226 2.33 10.01 21.19
CA PHE A 226 1.30 10.39 22.16
C PHE A 226 0.44 9.20 22.53
N VAL A 227 0.12 9.03 23.82
CA VAL A 227 -0.59 7.89 24.38
C VAL A 227 -1.98 7.66 23.74
N ALA A 228 -2.61 8.69 23.19
CA ALA A 228 -3.91 8.63 22.53
C ALA A 228 -3.84 8.70 20.99
N GLU A 229 -2.65 8.85 20.41
CA GLU A 229 -2.46 9.04 18.97
C GLU A 229 -1.40 8.07 18.42
N PRO A 230 -1.73 6.78 18.22
CA PRO A 230 -0.81 5.78 17.67
C PRO A 230 -0.29 6.15 16.27
N GLN A 231 -0.97 7.04 15.58
CA GLN A 231 -0.65 7.48 14.22
C GLN A 231 0.67 8.25 14.10
N THR A 232 1.24 8.70 15.21
CA THR A 232 2.50 9.45 15.21
C THR A 232 3.73 8.58 14.92
N ASN A 233 3.62 7.24 14.96
CA ASN A 233 4.64 6.28 14.49
C ASN A 233 4.23 5.58 13.18
N GLY A 234 3.34 6.18 12.41
CA GLY A 234 2.71 5.57 11.23
C GLY A 234 3.67 5.12 10.12
N VAL A 235 4.93 5.57 10.11
CA VAL A 235 5.94 5.10 9.13
C VAL A 235 6.41 3.70 9.50
N ALA A 236 6.79 3.46 10.76
CA ALA A 236 7.20 2.15 11.25
C ALA A 236 6.03 1.14 11.22
N GLU A 237 4.82 1.57 11.62
CA GLU A 237 3.61 0.73 11.54
C GLU A 237 3.29 0.31 10.11
N ARG A 238 3.40 1.23 9.13
CA ARG A 238 3.18 0.94 7.71
C ARG A 238 4.23 -0.01 7.17
N PHE A 239 5.49 0.16 7.54
CA PHE A 239 6.56 -0.76 7.21
C PHE A 239 6.27 -2.16 7.76
N ASN A 240 5.96 -2.28 9.04
CA ASN A 240 5.64 -3.54 9.70
C ASN A 240 4.41 -4.24 9.10
N ARG A 241 3.39 -3.47 8.70
CA ARG A 241 2.26 -4.03 7.93
C ARG A 241 2.73 -4.63 6.61
N THR A 242 3.57 -3.91 5.86
CA THR A 242 4.11 -4.40 4.58
C THR A 242 4.99 -5.63 4.79
N LEU A 243 5.83 -5.65 5.83
CA LEU A 243 6.62 -6.81 6.21
C LEU A 243 5.72 -8.03 6.48
N LYS A 244 4.65 -7.86 7.27
CA LYS A 244 3.70 -8.94 7.55
C LYS A 244 3.03 -9.44 6.27
N GLU A 245 2.52 -8.56 5.42
CA GLU A 245 1.85 -8.91 4.17
C GLU A 245 2.78 -9.62 3.17
N GLN A 246 4.05 -9.25 3.11
CA GLN A 246 4.99 -9.70 2.07
C GLN A 246 5.91 -10.84 2.51
N THR A 247 6.05 -11.07 3.81
CA THR A 247 7.05 -12.03 4.31
C THR A 247 6.47 -12.99 5.35
N ILE A 248 5.51 -12.55 6.17
CA ILE A 248 5.04 -13.33 7.31
C ILE A 248 3.74 -14.08 6.98
N HIS A 249 2.73 -13.39 6.44
CA HIS A 249 1.43 -14.00 6.20
C HIS A 249 1.52 -15.16 5.21
N GLY A 250 0.92 -16.29 5.57
CA GLY A 250 0.93 -17.51 4.77
C GLY A 250 2.25 -18.31 4.79
N ARG A 251 3.19 -17.94 5.67
CA ARG A 251 4.43 -18.68 5.91
C ARG A 251 4.51 -19.13 7.35
N VAL A 252 5.11 -20.30 7.55
CA VAL A 252 5.46 -20.86 8.86
C VAL A 252 6.97 -20.88 8.95
N PHE A 253 7.52 -20.29 9.98
CA PHE A 253 8.96 -20.26 10.24
C PHE A 253 9.31 -21.32 11.27
N LYS A 254 10.36 -22.09 11.01
CA LYS A 254 10.82 -23.11 11.93
C LYS A 254 11.36 -22.50 13.22
N ASN A 255 12.25 -21.53 13.09
CA ASN A 255 12.95 -20.88 14.21
C ASN A 255 13.27 -19.42 13.90
N VAL A 256 13.89 -18.73 14.87
CA VAL A 256 14.28 -17.32 14.74
C VAL A 256 15.31 -17.08 13.64
N GLU A 257 16.19 -18.03 13.35
CA GLU A 257 17.22 -17.88 12.30
C GLU A 257 16.60 -17.85 10.90
N GLU A 258 15.64 -18.73 10.64
CA GLU A 258 14.88 -18.70 9.38
C GLU A 258 14.11 -17.37 9.23
N LEU A 259 13.45 -16.93 10.30
CA LEU A 259 12.78 -15.65 10.32
C LEU A 259 13.77 -14.49 10.09
N ARG A 260 14.94 -14.50 10.74
CA ARG A 260 15.99 -13.48 10.60
C ARG A 260 16.47 -13.37 9.16
N ALA A 261 16.74 -14.48 8.50
CA ALA A 261 17.11 -14.52 7.09
C ALA A 261 16.00 -13.92 6.21
N ALA A 262 14.76 -14.28 6.46
CA ALA A 262 13.60 -13.80 5.69
C ALA A 262 13.36 -12.28 5.83
N VAL A 263 13.45 -11.73 7.07
CA VAL A 263 13.23 -10.30 7.29
C VAL A 263 14.40 -9.46 6.79
N THR A 264 15.64 -9.98 6.85
CA THR A 264 16.81 -9.33 6.26
C THR A 264 16.69 -9.26 4.74
N ALA A 265 16.35 -10.37 4.08
CA ALA A 265 16.10 -10.39 2.64
C ALA A 265 14.92 -9.47 2.25
N PHE A 266 13.89 -9.37 3.09
CA PHE A 266 12.80 -8.42 2.87
C PHE A 266 13.27 -6.97 2.95
N LYS A 267 14.10 -6.60 3.96
CA LYS A 267 14.66 -5.25 4.09
C LYS A 267 15.35 -4.81 2.79
N GLU A 268 16.21 -5.67 2.23
CA GLU A 268 16.94 -5.37 1.00
C GLU A 268 15.97 -5.19 -0.19
N ARG A 269 15.05 -6.13 -0.40
CA ARG A 269 14.02 -6.00 -1.46
C ARG A 269 13.17 -4.75 -1.28
N TYR A 270 12.74 -4.44 -0.06
CA TYR A 270 11.91 -3.30 0.26
C TYR A 270 12.63 -2.00 -0.08
N ASN A 271 13.84 -1.82 0.40
CA ASN A 271 14.61 -0.61 0.18
C ASN A 271 14.90 -0.36 -1.31
N HIS A 272 15.16 -1.42 -2.10
CA HIS A 272 15.49 -1.29 -3.51
C HIS A 272 14.26 -1.19 -4.43
N HIS A 273 13.15 -1.85 -4.11
CA HIS A 273 12.08 -2.07 -5.10
C HIS A 273 10.70 -1.61 -4.65
N TRP A 274 10.45 -1.33 -3.36
CA TRP A 274 9.14 -0.96 -2.88
C TRP A 274 8.77 0.47 -3.28
N ARG A 275 7.90 0.63 -4.28
CA ARG A 275 7.47 1.94 -4.78
C ARG A 275 6.50 2.64 -3.83
N LEU A 276 6.81 3.88 -3.44
CA LEU A 276 6.01 4.68 -2.51
C LEU A 276 5.44 5.93 -3.20
N GLU A 277 4.11 6.07 -3.17
CA GLU A 277 3.41 7.21 -3.80
C GLU A 277 3.89 8.55 -3.22
N LYS A 278 4.16 8.62 -1.89
CA LYS A 278 4.68 9.82 -1.23
C LYS A 278 6.05 10.28 -1.76
N LEU A 279 6.82 9.37 -2.35
CA LEU A 279 8.13 9.63 -2.95
C LEU A 279 8.06 9.78 -4.48
N GLY A 280 6.89 10.05 -5.04
CA GLY A 280 6.72 10.07 -6.50
C GLY A 280 6.93 8.70 -7.15
N PHE A 281 6.65 7.63 -6.42
CA PHE A 281 6.86 6.23 -6.81
C PHE A 281 8.33 5.82 -6.95
N MET A 282 9.25 6.55 -6.37
CA MET A 282 10.60 6.05 -6.14
C MET A 282 10.61 4.98 -5.02
N SER A 283 11.62 4.10 -5.04
CA SER A 283 11.92 3.26 -3.89
C SER A 283 12.59 4.08 -2.77
N PRO A 284 12.67 3.58 -1.53
CA PRO A 284 13.38 4.26 -0.44
C PRO A 284 14.82 4.66 -0.80
N LEU A 285 15.60 3.75 -1.38
CA LEU A 285 16.99 4.04 -1.78
C LEU A 285 17.08 5.00 -2.96
N GLU A 286 16.21 4.89 -3.97
CA GLU A 286 16.17 5.86 -5.07
C GLU A 286 15.88 7.28 -4.56
N ALA A 287 14.96 7.43 -3.61
CA ALA A 287 14.64 8.73 -3.01
C ALA A 287 15.82 9.29 -2.22
N ARG A 288 16.53 8.45 -1.46
CA ARG A 288 17.75 8.83 -0.72
C ARG A 288 18.87 9.26 -1.65
N GLN A 289 19.12 8.53 -2.71
CA GLN A 289 20.09 8.88 -3.76
C GLN A 289 19.73 10.19 -4.47
N ALA A 290 18.47 10.35 -4.85
CA ALA A 290 17.97 11.60 -5.47
C ALA A 290 18.13 12.80 -4.55
N TYR A 291 17.95 12.63 -3.23
CA TYR A 291 18.23 13.69 -2.26
C TYR A 291 19.72 14.03 -2.19
N ALA A 292 20.59 13.03 -2.12
CA ALA A 292 22.03 13.23 -2.07
C ALA A 292 22.56 13.97 -3.32
N MET A 293 22.08 13.56 -4.51
CA MET A 293 22.44 14.23 -5.78
C MET A 293 22.02 15.70 -5.81
N ARG A 294 20.79 16.00 -5.32
CA ARG A 294 20.31 17.40 -5.25
C ARG A 294 21.08 18.29 -4.27
N LYS A 295 21.64 17.69 -3.22
CA LYS A 295 22.45 18.42 -2.24
C LYS A 295 23.88 18.67 -2.76
N ALA A 296 24.37 17.84 -3.66
CA ALA A 296 25.70 17.94 -4.26
C ALA A 296 25.75 18.88 -5.48
N ALA A 297 24.58 19.18 -6.09
CA ALA A 297 24.43 20.13 -7.21
C ALA A 297 24.17 21.56 -6.69
#